data_2477d9a33f38307b8dd6c161f42304a8
#
_entry.id   2477d9a33f38307b8dd6c161f42304a8
#
_cell.length_a   1.000
_cell.length_b   1.000
_cell.length_c   1.000
_cell.angle_alpha   90.00
_cell.angle_beta   90.00
_cell.angle_gamma   90.00
#
_symmetry.space_group_name_H-M   'P 1'
#
loop_
_entity.id
_entity.type
_entity.pdbx_description
1 polymer ?
#
loop_
_entity_poly.entity_id
_entity_poly.type
_entity_poly.pdbx_seq_one_letter_code
_entity_poly.pdbx_strand_id
1 'polypeptide(L)'
;AQQLTPIYEPLFSDLSYGYRPGRSAQMAIQKVKEYAEKGYTQAVLVDLSKYFDTLNHELLMNLLRKNIQDKRAIELIKRYLKAGVMENGLLVKTEEGSPQGGPLSPLLANIYLNEYDQEMARRGVPVIRYADDIVVLAKSKRAAERLLETTQRYLEGKLKLRMNVEKSKVVSVFAIRNFKFLGFALGKGK
;
A
#
# COMPACT_ATOMS: atom_id res chain seq x y z
N ALA A 1 -13.00 -8.05 10.84
CA ALA A 1 -12.79 -7.35 9.57
C ALA A 1 -14.09 -6.79 8.99
N GLN A 2 -15.17 -7.54 9.00
CA GLN A 2 -16.47 -7.08 8.47
C GLN A 2 -17.01 -5.85 9.21
N GLN A 3 -16.71 -5.71 10.49
CA GLN A 3 -17.13 -4.55 11.29
C GLN A 3 -16.26 -3.32 11.04
N LEU A 4 -15.00 -3.51 10.63
CA LEU A 4 -14.07 -2.41 10.39
C LEU A 4 -14.15 -1.86 8.98
N THR A 5 -14.48 -2.68 8.00
CA THR A 5 -14.53 -2.27 6.60
C THR A 5 -15.42 -1.05 6.37
N PRO A 6 -16.66 -0.97 6.92
CA PRO A 6 -17.49 0.21 6.74
C PRO A 6 -16.89 1.50 7.32
N ILE A 7 -16.05 1.39 8.34
CA ILE A 7 -15.38 2.55 8.96
C ILE A 7 -14.28 3.07 8.03
N TYR A 8 -13.46 2.17 7.49
CA TYR A 8 -12.25 2.53 6.76
C TYR A 8 -12.44 2.72 5.26
N GLU A 9 -13.39 2.01 4.65
CA GLU A 9 -13.61 2.08 3.20
C GLU A 9 -13.77 3.53 2.69
N PRO A 10 -14.57 4.39 3.34
CA PRO A 10 -14.68 5.79 2.92
C PRO A 10 -13.42 6.63 3.11
N LEU A 11 -12.48 6.17 3.95
CA LEU A 11 -11.25 6.90 4.28
C LEU A 11 -10.10 6.58 3.32
N PHE A 12 -10.21 5.51 2.54
CA PHE A 12 -9.16 5.10 1.62
C PHE A 12 -9.14 5.97 0.37
N SER A 13 -7.94 6.13 -0.19
CA SER A 13 -7.76 6.83 -1.47
C SER A 13 -8.49 6.10 -2.60
N ASP A 14 -9.04 6.86 -3.55
CA ASP A 14 -9.61 6.30 -4.78
C ASP A 14 -8.58 5.57 -5.65
N LEU A 15 -7.30 5.79 -5.42
CA LEU A 15 -6.20 5.14 -6.13
C LEU A 15 -5.64 3.92 -5.38
N SER A 16 -6.26 3.51 -4.29
CA SER A 16 -5.96 2.27 -3.58
C SER A 16 -6.95 1.18 -4.00
N TYR A 17 -6.44 0.05 -4.47
CA TYR A 17 -7.26 -0.98 -5.14
C TYR A 17 -7.22 -2.35 -4.46
N GLY A 18 -6.15 -2.68 -3.75
CA GLY A 18 -5.97 -4.01 -3.17
C GLY A 18 -6.87 -4.29 -1.98
N TYR A 19 -7.44 -5.48 -1.94
CA TYR A 19 -8.27 -5.96 -0.84
C TYR A 19 -9.43 -5.02 -0.46
N ARG A 20 -10.03 -4.40 -1.46
CA ARG A 20 -11.18 -3.52 -1.29
C ARG A 20 -12.38 -4.02 -2.08
N PRO A 21 -13.61 -3.92 -1.51
CA PRO A 21 -14.82 -4.33 -2.22
C PRO A 21 -14.98 -3.59 -3.56
N GLY A 22 -15.32 -4.32 -4.61
CA GLY A 22 -15.60 -3.76 -5.93
C GLY A 22 -14.38 -3.24 -6.68
N ARG A 23 -13.16 -3.48 -6.18
CA ARG A 23 -11.92 -3.03 -6.81
C ARG A 23 -11.03 -4.20 -7.20
N SER A 24 -10.25 -4.03 -8.27
CA SER A 24 -9.42 -5.10 -8.82
C SER A 24 -8.06 -4.60 -9.27
N ALA A 25 -7.14 -5.54 -9.49
CA ALA A 25 -5.83 -5.25 -10.08
C ALA A 25 -5.96 -4.65 -11.48
N GLN A 26 -6.92 -5.13 -12.27
CA GLN A 26 -7.17 -4.58 -13.61
C GLN A 26 -7.58 -3.11 -13.57
N MET A 27 -8.37 -2.72 -12.59
CA MET A 27 -8.76 -1.32 -12.39
C MET A 27 -7.53 -0.44 -12.07
N ALA A 28 -6.60 -0.95 -11.25
CA ALA A 28 -5.36 -0.25 -10.95
C ALA A 28 -4.50 -0.07 -12.22
N ILE A 29 -4.34 -1.09 -13.02
CA ILE A 29 -3.61 -1.04 -14.29
C ILE A 29 -4.26 -0.03 -15.24
N GLN A 30 -5.57 -0.06 -15.35
CA GLN A 30 -6.31 0.89 -16.20
C GLN A 30 -6.07 2.33 -15.75
N LYS A 31 -6.01 2.57 -14.46
CA LYS A 31 -5.73 3.90 -13.91
C LYS A 31 -4.31 4.37 -14.25
N VAL A 32 -3.32 3.48 -14.22
CA VAL A 32 -1.97 3.81 -14.69
C VAL A 32 -1.98 4.24 -16.15
N LYS A 33 -2.72 3.52 -17.00
CA LYS A 33 -2.86 3.88 -18.42
C LYS A 33 -3.51 5.24 -18.61
N GLU A 34 -4.57 5.54 -17.86
CA GLU A 34 -5.24 6.84 -17.93
C GLU A 34 -4.30 7.98 -17.57
N TYR A 35 -3.49 7.83 -16.52
CA TYR A 35 -2.49 8.83 -16.15
C TYR A 35 -1.38 8.95 -17.19
N ALA A 36 -0.94 7.84 -17.78
CA ALA A 36 0.06 7.86 -18.84
C ALA A 36 -0.41 8.68 -20.04
N GLU A 37 -1.67 8.55 -20.42
CA GLU A 37 -2.29 9.35 -21.49
C GLU A 37 -2.33 10.84 -21.17
N LYS A 38 -2.35 11.19 -19.89
CA LYS A 38 -2.29 12.58 -19.41
C LYS A 38 -0.86 13.11 -19.27
N GLY A 39 0.15 12.34 -19.68
CA GLY A 39 1.54 12.74 -19.62
C GLY A 39 2.32 12.23 -18.42
N TYR A 40 1.72 11.43 -17.54
CA TYR A 40 2.43 10.78 -16.44
C TYR A 40 3.12 9.52 -16.93
N THR A 41 4.25 9.70 -17.60
CA THR A 41 4.94 8.64 -18.33
C THR A 41 6.10 8.02 -17.57
N GLN A 42 6.42 8.55 -16.40
CA GLN A 42 7.47 8.03 -15.52
C GLN A 42 6.86 7.43 -14.27
N ALA A 43 7.38 6.30 -13.86
CA ALA A 43 6.89 5.59 -12.69
C ALA A 43 8.00 5.32 -11.69
N VAL A 44 7.70 5.54 -10.42
CA VAL A 44 8.51 5.06 -9.30
C VAL A 44 7.88 3.76 -8.84
N LEU A 45 8.59 2.64 -9.03
CA LEU A 45 8.20 1.35 -8.51
C LEU A 45 8.80 1.21 -7.11
N VAL A 46 7.96 1.18 -6.10
CA VAL A 46 8.39 1.09 -4.70
C VAL A 46 8.24 -0.34 -4.24
N ASP A 47 9.35 -0.92 -3.76
CA ASP A 47 9.38 -2.24 -3.15
C ASP A 47 9.62 -2.09 -1.66
N LEU A 48 8.73 -2.64 -0.85
CA LEU A 48 8.83 -2.62 0.60
C LEU A 48 9.42 -3.92 1.11
N SER A 49 10.53 -3.83 1.84
CA SER A 49 11.17 -5.02 2.42
C SER A 49 10.30 -5.58 3.54
N LYS A 50 9.87 -6.83 3.37
CA LYS A 50 9.15 -7.57 4.41
C LYS A 50 8.04 -6.75 5.09
N TYR A 51 7.17 -6.15 4.27
CA TYR A 51 6.20 -5.15 4.71
C TYR A 51 5.39 -5.61 5.94
N PHE A 52 4.79 -6.80 5.86
CA PHE A 52 3.96 -7.31 6.95
C PHE A 52 4.76 -7.60 8.22
N ASP A 53 6.03 -8.03 8.09
CA ASP A 53 6.88 -8.35 9.23
C ASP A 53 7.42 -7.11 9.93
N THR A 54 7.43 -5.96 9.24
CA THR A 54 8.05 -4.72 9.72
C THR A 54 7.05 -3.66 10.14
N LEU A 55 5.74 -3.96 10.12
CA LEU A 55 4.73 -3.03 10.61
C LEU A 55 4.99 -2.69 12.08
N ASN A 56 5.11 -1.39 12.37
CA ASN A 56 5.24 -0.95 13.74
C ASN A 56 3.89 -1.04 14.45
N HIS A 57 3.76 -1.95 15.40
CA HIS A 57 2.50 -2.22 16.08
C HIS A 57 1.98 -1.02 16.85
N GLU A 58 2.85 -0.27 17.49
CA GLU A 58 2.45 0.93 18.23
C GLU A 58 1.86 1.99 17.30
N LEU A 59 2.54 2.24 16.19
CA LEU A 59 2.04 3.18 15.17
C LEU A 59 0.70 2.71 14.61
N LEU A 60 0.58 1.43 14.26
CA LEU A 60 -0.68 0.87 13.78
C LEU A 60 -1.80 1.02 14.81
N MET A 61 -1.54 0.71 16.07
CA MET A 61 -2.53 0.86 17.13
C MET A 61 -2.96 2.32 17.31
N ASN A 62 -2.03 3.26 17.20
CA ASN A 62 -2.35 4.69 17.25
C ASN A 62 -3.24 5.12 16.08
N LEU A 63 -2.98 4.62 14.88
CA LEU A 63 -3.83 4.87 13.72
C LEU A 63 -5.25 4.31 13.91
N LEU A 64 -5.35 3.11 14.45
CA LEU A 64 -6.63 2.47 14.73
C LEU A 64 -7.45 3.24 15.76
N ARG A 65 -6.82 3.76 16.81
CA ARG A 65 -7.50 4.52 17.87
C ARG A 65 -8.11 5.82 17.36
N LYS A 66 -7.63 6.36 16.25
CA LYS A 66 -8.21 7.58 15.67
C LYS A 66 -9.63 7.37 15.15
N ASN A 67 -9.95 6.17 14.68
CA ASN A 67 -11.19 5.89 13.99
C ASN A 67 -12.05 4.81 14.65
N ILE A 68 -11.48 4.04 15.58
CA ILE A 68 -12.18 3.00 16.30
C ILE A 68 -12.31 3.44 17.76
N GLN A 69 -13.54 3.66 18.20
CA GLN A 69 -13.82 4.08 19.58
C GLN A 69 -14.11 2.89 20.49
N ASP A 70 -14.44 1.74 19.93
CA ASP A 70 -14.72 0.52 20.69
C ASP A 70 -13.42 -0.05 21.26
N LYS A 71 -13.29 0.03 22.59
CA LYS A 71 -12.11 -0.48 23.29
C LYS A 71 -11.94 -1.99 23.16
N ARG A 72 -13.05 -2.74 23.02
CA ARG A 72 -13.00 -4.19 22.84
C ARG A 72 -12.40 -4.56 21.49
N ALA A 73 -12.78 -3.84 20.44
CA ALA A 73 -12.22 -4.03 19.10
C ALA A 73 -10.71 -3.74 19.08
N ILE A 74 -10.29 -2.65 19.71
CA ILE A 74 -8.87 -2.29 19.83
C ILE A 74 -8.09 -3.38 20.59
N GLU A 75 -8.64 -3.89 21.68
CA GLU A 75 -7.98 -4.93 22.48
C GLU A 75 -7.85 -6.24 21.72
N LEU A 76 -8.88 -6.62 20.95
CA LEU A 76 -8.82 -7.80 20.09
C LEU A 76 -7.74 -7.70 19.03
N ILE A 77 -7.62 -6.55 18.38
CA ILE A 77 -6.59 -6.31 17.38
C ILE A 77 -5.19 -6.37 18.00
N LYS A 78 -5.03 -5.77 19.19
CA LYS A 78 -3.78 -5.81 19.92
C LYS A 78 -3.35 -7.24 20.25
N ARG A 79 -4.28 -8.08 20.69
CA ARG A 79 -4.03 -9.51 20.95
C ARG A 79 -3.66 -10.26 19.67
N TYR A 80 -4.38 -9.96 18.59
CA TYR A 80 -4.10 -10.52 17.26
C TYR A 80 -2.66 -10.25 16.82
N LEU A 81 -2.19 -9.01 16.97
CA LEU A 81 -0.83 -8.61 16.62
C LEU A 81 0.22 -9.25 17.54
N LYS A 82 -0.06 -9.32 18.84
CA LYS A 82 0.85 -9.95 19.82
C LYS A 82 0.99 -11.46 19.62
N ALA A 83 -0.01 -12.12 19.08
CA ALA A 83 0.04 -13.55 18.80
C ALA A 83 0.97 -13.89 17.63
N GLY A 84 1.57 -12.91 16.94
CA GLY A 84 2.51 -13.14 15.85
C GLY A 84 1.86 -13.74 14.62
N VAL A 85 0.58 -13.48 14.38
CA VAL A 85 -0.16 -14.06 13.25
C VAL A 85 0.21 -13.46 11.89
N MET A 86 0.94 -12.34 11.87
CA MET A 86 1.47 -11.72 10.66
C MET A 86 2.95 -12.05 10.54
N GLU A 87 3.28 -13.04 9.74
CA GLU A 87 4.66 -13.45 9.48
C GLU A 87 4.85 -13.67 7.99
N ASN A 88 5.88 -13.04 7.41
CA ASN A 88 6.19 -13.10 5.98
C ASN A 88 5.00 -12.77 5.05
N GLY A 89 4.12 -11.87 5.49
CA GLY A 89 2.92 -11.51 4.75
C GLY A 89 1.81 -12.54 4.81
N LEU A 90 1.99 -13.61 5.57
CA LEU A 90 1.02 -14.69 5.74
C LEU A 90 0.51 -14.72 7.17
N LEU A 91 -0.74 -15.13 7.34
CA LEU A 91 -1.29 -15.42 8.64
C LEU A 91 -0.75 -16.74 9.13
N VAL A 92 -0.03 -16.72 10.25
CA VAL A 92 0.43 -17.92 10.91
C VAL A 92 -0.70 -18.46 11.79
N LYS A 93 -1.01 -19.74 11.63
CA LYS A 93 -2.02 -20.41 12.44
C LYS A 93 -1.52 -20.51 13.89
N THR A 94 -2.23 -19.90 14.82
CA THR A 94 -1.97 -20.06 16.24
C THR A 94 -2.83 -21.19 16.80
N GLU A 95 -2.37 -21.85 17.86
CA GLU A 95 -3.08 -22.98 18.48
C GLU A 95 -4.42 -22.55 19.11
N GLU A 96 -4.62 -21.27 19.33
CA GLU A 96 -5.81 -20.72 19.97
C GLU A 96 -6.90 -20.23 18.99
N GLY A 97 -6.94 -20.74 17.78
CA GLY A 97 -8.05 -20.49 16.85
C GLY A 97 -8.10 -19.09 16.27
N SER A 98 -6.96 -18.45 16.06
CA SER A 98 -6.91 -17.18 15.32
C SER A 98 -7.46 -17.34 13.92
N PRO A 99 -8.16 -16.32 13.37
CA PRO A 99 -8.72 -16.42 12.04
C PRO A 99 -7.62 -16.66 11.01
N GLN A 100 -7.72 -17.78 10.33
CA GLN A 100 -6.78 -18.16 9.29
C GLN A 100 -7.06 -17.40 8.02
N GLY A 101 -6.04 -16.75 7.46
CA GLY A 101 -6.19 -16.09 6.18
C GLY A 101 -7.33 -15.10 6.14
N GLY A 102 -7.78 -14.62 7.28
CA GLY A 102 -8.88 -13.67 7.36
C GLY A 102 -8.53 -12.35 6.70
N PRO A 103 -9.53 -11.54 6.35
CA PRO A 103 -9.31 -10.25 5.69
C PRO A 103 -8.72 -9.18 6.63
N LEU A 104 -8.43 -9.50 7.89
CA LEU A 104 -7.94 -8.53 8.86
C LEU A 104 -6.53 -8.04 8.52
N SER A 105 -5.58 -8.93 8.20
CA SER A 105 -4.21 -8.53 7.87
C SER A 105 -4.13 -7.61 6.66
N PRO A 106 -4.79 -7.93 5.53
CA PRO A 106 -4.82 -7.01 4.40
C PRO A 106 -5.46 -5.67 4.73
N LEU A 107 -6.52 -5.67 5.55
CA LEU A 107 -7.18 -4.44 5.97
C LEU A 107 -6.25 -3.58 6.84
N LEU A 108 -5.57 -4.18 7.81
CA LEU A 108 -4.62 -3.47 8.67
C LEU A 108 -3.47 -2.90 7.86
N ALA A 109 -2.97 -3.64 6.88
CA ALA A 109 -1.93 -3.19 5.98
C ALA A 109 -2.39 -1.97 5.15
N ASN A 110 -3.62 -1.99 4.66
CA ASN A 110 -4.21 -0.85 3.94
C ASN A 110 -4.38 0.38 4.83
N ILE A 111 -4.81 0.19 6.07
CA ILE A 111 -4.95 1.27 7.04
C ILE A 111 -3.59 1.94 7.28
N TYR A 112 -2.54 1.15 7.42
CA TYR A 112 -1.18 1.64 7.66
C TYR A 112 -0.68 2.48 6.49
N LEU A 113 -0.76 1.96 5.27
CA LEU A 113 -0.29 2.66 4.07
C LEU A 113 -1.21 3.79 3.61
N ASN A 114 -2.45 3.83 4.08
CA ASN A 114 -3.34 4.95 3.77
C ASN A 114 -2.77 6.30 4.22
N GLU A 115 -1.95 6.33 5.25
CA GLU A 115 -1.25 7.55 5.68
C GLU A 115 -0.37 8.10 4.55
N TYR A 116 0.35 7.23 3.86
CA TYR A 116 1.15 7.60 2.70
C TYR A 116 0.27 8.04 1.52
N ASP A 117 -0.79 7.30 1.24
CA ASP A 117 -1.72 7.64 0.15
C ASP A 117 -2.30 9.05 0.34
N GLN A 118 -2.72 9.39 1.55
CA GLN A 118 -3.31 10.69 1.87
C GLN A 118 -2.28 11.81 1.80
N GLU A 119 -1.06 11.57 2.27
CA GLU A 119 0.02 12.56 2.19
C GLU A 119 0.34 12.91 0.74
N MET A 120 0.45 11.90 -0.12
CA MET A 120 0.76 12.13 -1.53
C MET A 120 -0.42 12.76 -2.28
N ALA A 121 -1.65 12.41 -1.92
CA ALA A 121 -2.85 13.05 -2.47
C ALA A 121 -2.89 14.55 -2.15
N ARG A 122 -2.52 14.93 -0.93
CA ARG A 122 -2.42 16.35 -0.55
C ARG A 122 -1.38 17.10 -1.38
N ARG A 123 -0.32 16.44 -1.80
CA ARG A 123 0.73 17.01 -2.66
C ARG A 123 0.37 16.99 -4.14
N GLY A 124 -0.79 16.45 -4.51
CA GLY A 124 -1.21 16.32 -5.90
C GLY A 124 -0.43 15.27 -6.69
N VAL A 125 0.17 14.30 -6.02
CA VAL A 125 0.98 13.25 -6.65
C VAL A 125 0.15 11.97 -6.79
N PRO A 126 -0.01 11.43 -8.01
CA PRO A 126 -0.74 10.19 -8.22
C PRO A 126 0.04 8.99 -7.67
N VAL A 127 -0.52 8.32 -6.68
CA VAL A 127 -0.01 7.06 -6.14
C VAL A 127 -1.06 6.00 -6.39
N ILE A 128 -0.73 5.01 -7.21
CA ILE A 128 -1.63 3.89 -7.48
C ILE A 128 -1.09 2.70 -6.70
N ARG A 129 -1.92 2.19 -5.80
CA ARG A 129 -1.49 1.17 -4.87
C ARG A 129 -2.43 -0.03 -4.90
N TYR A 130 -1.84 -1.21 -4.93
CA TYR A 130 -2.54 -2.47 -4.69
C TYR A 130 -1.82 -3.20 -3.54
N ALA A 131 -2.40 -3.12 -2.33
CA ALA A 131 -1.77 -3.60 -1.09
C ALA A 131 -0.40 -2.94 -0.88
N ASP A 132 0.69 -3.71 -0.89
CA ASP A 132 2.07 -3.22 -0.77
C ASP A 132 2.75 -2.94 -2.12
N ASP A 133 2.08 -3.21 -3.23
CA ASP A 133 2.54 -2.82 -4.55
C ASP A 133 2.21 -1.35 -4.80
N ILE A 134 3.22 -0.50 -4.90
CA ILE A 134 3.09 0.94 -4.98
C ILE A 134 3.73 1.45 -6.26
N VAL A 135 2.96 2.22 -7.03
CA VAL A 135 3.46 2.95 -8.19
C VAL A 135 3.17 4.43 -8.00
N VAL A 136 4.22 5.23 -8.04
CA VAL A 136 4.10 6.70 -8.00
C VAL A 136 4.35 7.22 -9.39
N LEU A 137 3.45 8.05 -9.92
CA LEU A 137 3.54 8.53 -11.30
C LEU A 137 4.00 9.98 -11.35
N ALA A 138 4.84 10.27 -12.34
CA ALA A 138 5.37 11.61 -12.60
C ALA A 138 5.42 11.90 -14.09
N LYS A 139 5.51 13.19 -14.42
CA LYS A 139 5.56 13.65 -15.82
C LYS A 139 6.97 13.69 -16.40
N SER A 140 8.00 13.63 -15.55
CA SER A 140 9.40 13.63 -15.99
C SER A 140 10.23 12.69 -15.12
N LYS A 141 11.36 12.25 -15.68
CA LYS A 141 12.32 11.41 -14.98
C LYS A 141 12.86 12.13 -13.72
N ARG A 142 13.16 13.41 -13.85
CA ARG A 142 13.66 14.22 -12.72
C ARG A 142 12.65 14.31 -11.60
N ALA A 143 11.37 14.53 -11.91
CA ALA A 143 10.32 14.54 -10.93
C ALA A 143 10.15 13.18 -10.26
N ALA A 144 10.24 12.09 -11.03
CA ALA A 144 10.17 10.73 -10.50
C ALA A 144 11.33 10.43 -9.55
N GLU A 145 12.54 10.84 -9.88
CA GLU A 145 13.71 10.66 -9.00
C GLU A 145 13.55 11.38 -7.67
N ARG A 146 12.99 12.60 -7.69
CA ARG A 146 12.66 13.33 -6.45
C ARG A 146 11.60 12.62 -5.63
N LEU A 147 10.60 12.06 -6.29
CA LEU A 147 9.52 11.33 -5.62
C LEU A 147 10.03 10.03 -5.00
N LEU A 148 11.01 9.38 -5.62
CA LEU A 148 11.64 8.20 -5.02
C LEU A 148 12.31 8.56 -3.68
N GLU A 149 13.08 9.64 -3.64
CA GLU A 149 13.72 10.11 -2.41
C GLU A 149 12.69 10.54 -1.35
N THR A 150 11.68 11.29 -1.76
CA THR A 150 10.60 11.77 -0.88
C THR A 150 9.83 10.60 -0.29
N THR A 151 9.51 9.60 -1.11
CA THR A 151 8.80 8.39 -0.70
C THR A 151 9.62 7.61 0.32
N GLN A 152 10.91 7.38 0.04
CA GLN A 152 11.79 6.69 0.98
C GLN A 152 11.83 7.41 2.33
N ARG A 153 12.01 8.72 2.30
CA ARG A 153 12.08 9.54 3.52
C ARG A 153 10.79 9.46 4.34
N TYR A 154 9.64 9.50 3.67
CA TYR A 154 8.35 9.40 4.35
C TYR A 154 8.12 8.01 4.94
N LEU A 155 8.29 6.97 4.12
CA LEU A 155 8.05 5.60 4.54
C LEU A 155 8.98 5.17 5.69
N GLU A 156 10.25 5.51 5.62
CA GLU A 156 11.20 5.16 6.66
C GLU A 156 11.10 6.07 7.90
N GLY A 157 10.91 7.36 7.70
CA GLY A 157 10.86 8.33 8.80
C GLY A 157 9.52 8.38 9.54
N LYS A 158 8.41 8.43 8.81
CA LYS A 158 7.07 8.59 9.40
C LYS A 158 6.39 7.26 9.68
N LEU A 159 6.51 6.29 8.78
CA LEU A 159 5.83 5.01 8.90
C LEU A 159 6.71 3.89 9.43
N LYS A 160 7.99 4.15 9.68
CA LYS A 160 8.93 3.15 10.22
C LYS A 160 9.01 1.88 9.37
N LEU A 161 8.80 2.03 8.07
CA LEU A 161 8.95 0.94 7.11
C LEU A 161 10.33 0.99 6.47
N ARG A 162 10.75 -0.11 5.87
CA ARG A 162 12.00 -0.15 5.12
C ARG A 162 11.70 -0.32 3.63
N MET A 163 12.15 0.64 2.83
CA MET A 163 12.12 0.54 1.38
C MET A 163 13.31 -0.29 0.90
N ASN A 164 13.07 -1.25 0.01
CA ASN A 164 14.14 -1.97 -0.64
C ASN A 164 14.74 -1.10 -1.75
N VAL A 165 15.86 -0.44 -1.45
CA VAL A 165 16.50 0.52 -2.35
C VAL A 165 16.96 -0.15 -3.66
N GLU A 166 17.43 -1.39 -3.59
CA GLU A 166 17.92 -2.12 -4.77
C GLU A 166 16.82 -2.47 -5.76
N LYS A 167 15.62 -2.77 -5.25
CA LYS A 167 14.46 -3.15 -6.05
C LYS A 167 13.53 -1.99 -6.38
N SER A 168 13.66 -0.87 -5.67
CA SER A 168 12.87 0.33 -5.96
C SER A 168 13.57 1.13 -7.05
N LYS A 169 12.81 1.55 -8.08
CA LYS A 169 13.41 2.15 -9.26
C LYS A 169 12.46 3.09 -9.98
N VAL A 170 13.06 3.98 -10.78
CA VAL A 170 12.34 4.84 -11.71
C VAL A 170 12.42 4.23 -13.10
N VAL A 171 11.26 4.06 -13.74
CA VAL A 171 11.16 3.48 -15.09
C VAL A 171 10.13 4.25 -15.90
N SER A 172 10.26 4.19 -17.24
CA SER A 172 9.19 4.62 -18.13
C SER A 172 8.01 3.65 -18.04
N VAL A 173 6.79 4.16 -17.97
CA VAL A 173 5.59 3.30 -17.98
C VAL A 173 5.47 2.47 -19.26
N PHE A 174 6.17 2.86 -20.33
CA PHE A 174 6.17 2.15 -21.62
C PHE A 174 7.32 1.17 -21.76
N ALA A 175 8.21 1.06 -20.79
CA ALA A 175 9.34 0.13 -20.82
C ALA A 175 8.88 -1.28 -20.44
N ILE A 176 8.61 -2.11 -21.42
CA ILE A 176 8.04 -3.45 -21.26
C ILE A 176 8.88 -4.32 -20.31
N ARG A 177 10.21 -4.20 -20.35
CA ARG A 177 11.12 -5.03 -19.56
C ARG A 177 11.21 -4.60 -18.10
N ASN A 178 11.06 -3.30 -17.83
CA ASN A 178 11.34 -2.70 -16.51
C ASN A 178 10.11 -2.27 -15.76
N PHE A 179 8.99 -2.06 -16.46
CA PHE A 179 7.73 -1.71 -15.80
C PHE A 179 6.85 -2.94 -15.67
N LYS A 180 6.78 -3.45 -14.45
CA LYS A 180 5.87 -4.53 -14.07
C LYS A 180 5.13 -4.10 -12.82
N PHE A 181 3.82 -4.07 -12.93
CA PHE A 181 2.94 -3.78 -11.81
C PHE A 181 1.88 -4.87 -11.77
N LEU A 182 1.76 -5.56 -10.64
CA LEU A 182 0.82 -6.67 -10.43
C LEU A 182 0.97 -7.80 -11.48
N GLY A 183 2.20 -8.05 -11.93
CA GLY A 183 2.46 -9.07 -12.94
C GLY A 183 2.13 -8.67 -14.38
N PHE A 184 1.66 -7.45 -14.60
CA PHE A 184 1.37 -6.92 -15.92
C PHE A 184 2.50 -6.02 -16.42
N ALA A 185 2.74 -6.00 -17.71
CA ALA A 185 3.66 -5.07 -18.36
C ALA A 185 2.85 -4.14 -19.28
N LEU A 186 3.09 -2.83 -19.14
CA LEU A 186 2.54 -1.86 -20.07
C LEU A 186 3.50 -1.72 -21.23
N GLY A 187 3.09 -2.18 -22.44
CA GLY A 187 3.81 -1.92 -23.66
C GLY A 187 3.32 -0.65 -24.33
N LYS A 188 4.08 -0.15 -25.31
CA LYS A 188 3.53 0.81 -26.27
C LYS A 188 2.29 0.15 -26.86
N GLY A 189 1.17 0.81 -26.75
CA GLY A 189 -0.10 0.26 -27.17
C GLY A 189 -0.03 -0.31 -28.59
N LYS A 190 -0.65 -1.49 -28.73
CA LYS A 190 -0.99 -1.97 -30.06
C LYS A 190 -2.08 -1.06 -30.61
#